data_c59cab9b7b6c17cde53b4159c81004d7
#
_entry.id   c59cab9b7b6c17cde53b4159c81004d7
#
_cell.length_a   1.000
_cell.length_b   1.000
_cell.length_c   1.000
_cell.angle_alpha   90.00
_cell.angle_beta   90.00
_cell.angle_gamma   90.00
#
_symmetry.space_group_name_H-M   'P 1'
#
loop_
_entity.id
_entity.type
_entity.pdbx_description
1 polymer ?
#
loop_
_entity_poly.entity_id
_entity_poly.type
_entity_poly.pdbx_seq_one_letter_code
_entity_poly.pdbx_strand_id
1 'polypeptide(L)'
;MKKIIFLLFVFAAATSCGSKTSDATTDAESTVTDVVPDSLNNVEAVVKQVNAVYDYWNKMREDSKEEMPSVDERFGSKEWWKIRQEVAAIDRECECGGFFDFGEEGPLDPWIYDCYEGYVSANDIQVKLQEKGTAEVKFLVKDAVTTKGIPIRWLMRVEDGQWRVANVIFVNDDDYDILMNMRAYADDGKFNKNFDINKYLPKMKELAAEKQGLDKNEVAFNAYGLLDVDRDGTPEVFIQDEDHYYKMLFSIAGGQPAVLASSSGATEIYFYENGVGVQGGCGTGCMMSDFTIVKNSKAVGNFRSIDQYDMEGELAESNKSKDGKDITAKEYDKLCSQLGEQVDLSAMLHHFD
;
A
#
# COMPACT_ATOMS: atom_id res chain seq x y z
N MET A 1 -0.20 -2.48 -36.49
CA MET A 1 -0.36 -2.21 -35.05
C MET A 1 -0.42 -3.56 -34.34
N LYS A 2 0.69 -3.99 -33.74
CA LYS A 2 0.80 -5.27 -33.02
C LYS A 2 0.63 -4.95 -31.54
N LYS A 3 -0.44 -5.47 -30.94
CA LYS A 3 -0.66 -5.40 -29.48
C LYS A 3 0.34 -6.33 -28.80
N ILE A 4 1.23 -5.77 -27.99
CA ILE A 4 2.10 -6.54 -27.09
C ILE A 4 1.28 -6.75 -25.82
N ILE A 5 0.96 -8.01 -25.54
CA ILE A 5 0.31 -8.42 -24.29
C ILE A 5 1.44 -8.66 -23.29
N PHE A 6 1.56 -7.81 -22.27
CA PHE A 6 2.40 -8.08 -21.10
C PHE A 6 1.65 -9.02 -20.17
N LEU A 7 2.15 -10.24 -20.05
CA LEU A 7 1.70 -11.22 -19.04
C LEU A 7 2.49 -10.94 -17.76
N LEU A 8 1.84 -10.36 -16.76
CA LEU A 8 2.38 -10.30 -15.40
C LEU A 8 2.24 -11.69 -14.76
N PHE A 9 3.36 -12.37 -14.57
CA PHE A 9 3.44 -13.55 -13.70
C PHE A 9 3.77 -13.09 -12.29
N VAL A 10 2.78 -13.12 -11.42
CA VAL A 10 3.00 -13.03 -9.97
C VAL A 10 3.36 -14.42 -9.47
N PHE A 11 4.62 -14.65 -9.15
CA PHE A 11 5.06 -15.86 -8.43
C PHE A 11 5.09 -15.55 -6.94
N ALA A 12 4.10 -16.06 -6.21
CA ALA A 12 4.17 -16.15 -4.77
C ALA A 12 5.01 -17.38 -4.41
N ALA A 13 6.26 -17.17 -3.99
CA ALA A 13 7.08 -18.21 -3.41
C ALA A 13 6.77 -18.34 -1.91
N ALA A 14 5.88 -19.28 -1.57
CA ALA A 14 5.66 -19.69 -0.20
C ALA A 14 6.79 -20.64 0.23
N THR A 15 7.74 -20.18 1.04
CA THR A 15 8.67 -21.06 1.75
C THR A 15 8.19 -21.31 3.17
N SER A 16 7.72 -22.55 3.37
CA SER A 16 7.40 -23.15 4.66
C SER A 16 8.69 -23.33 5.47
N CYS A 17 8.82 -22.72 6.64
CA CYS A 17 9.85 -23.08 7.64
C CYS A 17 9.19 -23.71 8.86
N GLY A 18 9.52 -24.99 9.07
CA GLY A 18 9.16 -25.74 10.27
C GLY A 18 10.01 -25.35 11.49
N SER A 19 9.34 -25.22 12.61
CA SER A 19 9.94 -24.89 13.91
C SER A 19 10.50 -26.11 14.61
N LYS A 20 11.66 -25.94 15.30
CA LYS A 20 12.08 -26.75 16.45
C LYS A 20 12.37 -25.84 17.64
N THR A 21 11.76 -26.21 18.73
CA THR A 21 11.78 -25.61 20.06
C THR A 21 13.13 -25.60 20.73
N SER A 22 13.45 -24.51 21.45
CA SER A 22 14.23 -24.55 22.69
C SER A 22 13.84 -23.42 23.62
N ASP A 23 13.58 -23.77 24.90
CA ASP A 23 13.11 -22.93 25.97
C ASP A 23 14.02 -21.75 26.32
N ALA A 24 13.45 -20.57 26.50
CA ALA A 24 13.93 -19.58 27.45
C ALA A 24 12.75 -18.61 27.78
N THR A 25 12.38 -18.64 29.05
CA THR A 25 11.44 -17.72 29.71
C THR A 25 11.84 -16.27 29.54
N THR A 26 10.94 -15.43 29.03
CA THR A 26 10.72 -14.03 29.46
C THR A 26 9.48 -13.46 28.81
N ASP A 27 8.64 -12.85 29.62
CA ASP A 27 7.52 -11.93 29.39
C ASP A 27 6.60 -12.18 28.19
N ALA A 28 5.48 -12.81 28.50
CA ALA A 28 4.37 -13.02 27.59
C ALA A 28 3.65 -11.70 27.30
N GLU A 29 3.98 -11.05 26.20
CA GLU A 29 2.96 -10.31 25.45
C GLU A 29 2.00 -11.36 24.90
N SER A 30 0.79 -11.33 25.43
CA SER A 30 -0.30 -12.21 25.05
C SER A 30 -0.70 -11.90 23.59
N THR A 31 -0.06 -12.56 22.63
CA THR A 31 -0.64 -12.71 21.29
C THR A 31 -1.85 -13.64 21.45
N VAL A 32 -3.00 -13.05 21.73
CA VAL A 32 -4.28 -13.72 21.52
C VAL A 32 -4.37 -14.00 20.02
N THR A 33 -3.98 -15.19 19.61
CA THR A 33 -4.35 -15.69 18.28
C THR A 33 -5.85 -15.85 18.32
N ASP A 34 -6.59 -14.87 17.79
CA ASP A 34 -8.03 -14.97 17.57
C ASP A 34 -8.30 -16.20 16.71
N VAL A 35 -8.70 -17.28 17.35
CA VAL A 35 -9.14 -18.49 16.65
C VAL A 35 -10.44 -18.12 15.95
N VAL A 36 -10.39 -17.96 14.65
CA VAL A 36 -11.58 -17.71 13.84
C VAL A 36 -12.51 -18.93 13.97
N PRO A 37 -13.74 -18.77 14.48
CA PRO A 37 -14.68 -19.88 14.57
C PRO A 37 -14.99 -20.44 13.17
N ASP A 38 -15.09 -21.77 13.02
CA ASP A 38 -15.46 -22.41 11.77
C ASP A 38 -16.78 -21.89 11.20
N SER A 39 -17.71 -21.45 12.07
CA SER A 39 -18.98 -20.84 11.68
C SER A 39 -18.83 -19.52 10.92
N LEU A 40 -17.70 -18.85 11.04
CA LEU A 40 -17.38 -17.61 10.30
C LEU A 40 -16.49 -17.87 9.08
N ASN A 41 -15.64 -18.89 9.13
CA ASN A 41 -14.68 -19.17 8.06
C ASN A 41 -15.36 -19.96 6.90
N ASN A 42 -16.42 -19.39 6.34
CA ASN A 42 -17.13 -19.96 5.19
C ASN A 42 -17.66 -18.86 4.26
N VAL A 43 -17.88 -19.22 3.01
CA VAL A 43 -18.34 -18.32 1.94
C VAL A 43 -19.69 -17.68 2.28
N GLU A 44 -20.61 -18.44 2.84
CA GLU A 44 -21.97 -17.96 3.15
C GLU A 44 -21.95 -16.83 4.21
N ALA A 45 -21.10 -16.95 5.22
CA ALA A 45 -20.93 -15.91 6.23
C ALA A 45 -20.38 -14.60 5.63
N VAL A 46 -19.44 -14.68 4.70
CA VAL A 46 -18.90 -13.51 3.98
C VAL A 46 -19.99 -12.88 3.11
N VAL A 47 -20.69 -13.66 2.29
CA VAL A 47 -21.79 -13.18 1.42
C VAL A 47 -22.88 -12.51 2.25
N LYS A 48 -23.26 -13.12 3.38
CA LYS A 48 -24.22 -12.52 4.31
C LYS A 48 -23.76 -11.16 4.83
N GLN A 49 -22.47 -11.03 5.15
CA GLN A 49 -21.91 -9.76 5.61
C GLN A 49 -21.91 -8.70 4.50
N VAL A 50 -21.54 -9.05 3.28
CA VAL A 50 -21.59 -8.12 2.13
C VAL A 50 -23.02 -7.58 1.95
N ASN A 51 -24.02 -8.45 1.92
CA ASN A 51 -25.43 -8.02 1.81
C ASN A 51 -25.86 -7.15 2.99
N ALA A 52 -25.45 -7.49 4.22
CA ALA A 52 -25.78 -6.70 5.40
C ALA A 52 -25.24 -5.26 5.36
N VAL A 53 -24.11 -5.02 4.69
CA VAL A 53 -23.60 -3.65 4.46
C VAL A 53 -24.56 -2.85 3.60
N TYR A 54 -25.03 -3.40 2.48
CA TYR A 54 -25.93 -2.70 1.56
C TYR A 54 -27.33 -2.55 2.14
N ASP A 55 -27.84 -3.54 2.83
CA ASP A 55 -29.12 -3.43 3.55
C ASP A 55 -29.08 -2.29 4.60
N TYR A 56 -27.96 -2.19 5.31
CA TYR A 56 -27.76 -1.12 6.29
C TYR A 56 -27.60 0.25 5.63
N TRP A 57 -26.83 0.33 4.54
CA TRP A 57 -26.63 1.57 3.78
C TRP A 57 -27.97 2.11 3.23
N ASN A 58 -28.79 1.25 2.62
CA ASN A 58 -30.13 1.61 2.15
C ASN A 58 -31.03 2.08 3.30
N LYS A 59 -31.01 1.38 4.44
CA LYS A 59 -31.78 1.79 5.63
C LYS A 59 -31.36 3.17 6.14
N MET A 60 -30.07 3.48 6.17
CA MET A 60 -29.58 4.81 6.58
C MET A 60 -30.13 5.93 5.68
N ARG A 61 -30.24 5.67 4.38
CA ARG A 61 -30.81 6.64 3.44
C ARG A 61 -32.31 6.88 3.64
N GLU A 62 -33.04 5.83 3.95
CA GLU A 62 -34.50 5.92 4.15
C GLU A 62 -34.85 6.56 5.49
N ASP A 63 -34.04 6.33 6.53
CA ASP A 63 -34.34 6.70 7.91
C ASP A 63 -33.47 7.86 8.41
N SER A 64 -33.73 9.07 7.87
CA SER A 64 -32.97 10.28 8.21
C SER A 64 -33.19 10.81 9.64
N LYS A 65 -33.96 10.11 10.47
CA LYS A 65 -34.35 10.56 11.82
C LYS A 65 -33.61 9.86 12.96
N GLU A 66 -32.99 8.71 12.72
CA GLU A 66 -32.17 8.02 13.71
C GLU A 66 -30.70 8.40 13.54
N GLU A 67 -30.02 8.72 14.65
CA GLU A 67 -28.56 8.80 14.68
C GLU A 67 -27.99 7.38 14.57
N MET A 68 -27.78 6.92 13.35
CA MET A 68 -27.17 5.62 13.07
C MET A 68 -25.64 5.80 12.93
N PRO A 69 -24.82 4.85 13.44
CA PRO A 69 -23.40 4.81 13.14
C PRO A 69 -23.15 4.82 11.62
N SER A 70 -22.06 5.42 11.17
CA SER A 70 -21.70 5.36 9.76
C SER A 70 -21.42 3.91 9.30
N VAL A 71 -21.47 3.66 7.99
CA VAL A 71 -21.09 2.35 7.44
C VAL A 71 -19.63 2.03 7.78
N ASP A 72 -18.75 3.02 7.72
CA ASP A 72 -17.35 2.90 8.10
C ASP A 72 -17.16 2.40 9.55
N GLU A 73 -17.87 3.02 10.49
CA GLU A 73 -17.80 2.64 11.91
C GLU A 73 -18.36 1.24 12.15
N ARG A 74 -19.48 0.91 11.49
CA ARG A 74 -20.19 -0.34 11.73
C ARG A 74 -19.55 -1.53 11.05
N PHE A 75 -19.04 -1.40 9.84
CA PHE A 75 -18.59 -2.50 9.00
C PHE A 75 -17.13 -2.46 8.63
N GLY A 76 -16.47 -1.32 8.74
CA GLY A 76 -15.03 -1.20 8.56
C GLY A 76 -14.25 -1.93 9.63
N SER A 77 -13.05 -2.36 9.31
CA SER A 77 -12.07 -2.84 10.28
C SER A 77 -11.64 -1.71 11.23
N LYS A 78 -11.04 -2.06 12.36
CA LYS A 78 -10.48 -1.06 13.30
C LYS A 78 -9.50 -0.11 12.60
N GLU A 79 -8.68 -0.65 11.72
CA GLU A 79 -7.73 0.13 10.94
C GLU A 79 -8.43 1.06 9.94
N TRP A 80 -9.38 0.52 9.15
CA TRP A 80 -10.20 1.33 8.24
C TRP A 80 -10.84 2.50 8.98
N TRP A 81 -11.53 2.23 10.08
CA TRP A 81 -12.20 3.26 10.87
C TRP A 81 -11.25 4.31 11.43
N LYS A 82 -10.08 3.88 11.93
CA LYS A 82 -9.04 4.79 12.42
C LYS A 82 -8.59 5.76 11.32
N ILE A 83 -8.22 5.24 10.15
CA ILE A 83 -7.78 6.07 9.01
C ILE A 83 -8.91 7.00 8.53
N ARG A 84 -10.15 6.52 8.48
CA ARG A 84 -11.31 7.37 8.15
C ARG A 84 -11.46 8.56 9.10
N GLN A 85 -11.24 8.35 10.39
CA GLN A 85 -11.27 9.44 11.37
C GLN A 85 -10.12 10.45 11.18
N GLU A 86 -8.92 9.97 10.84
CA GLU A 86 -7.77 10.82 10.53
C GLU A 86 -8.04 11.68 9.29
N VAL A 87 -8.51 11.07 8.20
CA VAL A 87 -8.92 11.78 6.97
C VAL A 87 -9.99 12.82 7.29
N ALA A 88 -11.06 12.46 8.00
CA ALA A 88 -12.13 13.39 8.36
C ALA A 88 -11.66 14.54 9.27
N ALA A 89 -10.60 14.35 10.05
CA ALA A 89 -10.00 15.44 10.83
C ALA A 89 -9.27 16.44 9.94
N ILE A 90 -8.51 15.95 8.96
CA ILE A 90 -7.81 16.78 7.97
C ILE A 90 -8.81 17.57 7.12
N ASP A 91 -9.86 16.92 6.60
CA ASP A 91 -10.89 17.56 5.79
C ASP A 91 -11.58 18.71 6.52
N ARG A 92 -11.82 18.56 7.84
CA ARG A 92 -12.41 19.63 8.66
C ARG A 92 -11.46 20.82 8.88
N GLU A 93 -10.15 20.60 8.89
CA GLU A 93 -9.16 21.65 9.10
C GLU A 93 -8.80 22.38 7.81
N CYS A 94 -8.93 21.72 6.67
CA CYS A 94 -8.40 22.20 5.39
C CYS A 94 -9.31 23.25 4.72
N GLU A 95 -10.61 23.28 4.98
CA GLU A 95 -11.61 24.06 4.20
C GLU A 95 -11.50 23.82 2.67
N CYS A 96 -10.76 22.80 2.26
CA CYS A 96 -10.66 22.32 0.88
C CYS A 96 -11.62 21.15 0.70
N GLY A 97 -11.99 20.82 -0.51
CA GLY A 97 -12.79 19.61 -0.78
C GLY A 97 -12.18 18.42 -0.04
N GLY A 98 -13.01 17.61 0.63
CA GLY A 98 -12.53 16.48 1.42
C GLY A 98 -11.91 15.38 0.55
N PHE A 99 -11.25 14.39 1.17
CA PHE A 99 -10.67 13.24 0.47
C PHE A 99 -11.66 12.56 -0.49
N PHE A 100 -12.94 12.55 -0.16
CA PHE A 100 -14.01 12.01 -1.01
C PHE A 100 -14.76 13.09 -1.81
N ASP A 101 -14.32 14.34 -1.79
CA ASP A 101 -14.90 15.46 -2.54
C ASP A 101 -13.99 15.79 -3.74
N PHE A 102 -13.94 14.89 -4.70
CA PHE A 102 -13.13 15.03 -5.91
C PHE A 102 -13.86 15.86 -6.98
N GLY A 103 -13.96 17.18 -6.79
CA GLY A 103 -14.29 18.16 -7.83
C GLY A 103 -15.59 17.88 -8.60
N GLU A 104 -15.57 18.09 -9.91
CA GLU A 104 -16.74 17.97 -10.80
C GLU A 104 -17.32 16.56 -10.93
N GLU A 105 -16.59 15.52 -10.50
CA GLU A 105 -17.02 14.11 -10.56
C GLU A 105 -17.76 13.65 -9.30
N GLY A 106 -17.85 14.50 -8.27
CA GLY A 106 -18.57 14.22 -7.02
C GLY A 106 -17.84 13.29 -6.05
N PRO A 107 -18.33 13.11 -4.83
CA PRO A 107 -17.69 12.29 -3.82
C PRO A 107 -17.76 10.81 -4.18
N LEU A 108 -16.62 10.14 -4.29
CA LEU A 108 -16.55 8.70 -4.42
C LEU A 108 -16.84 8.07 -3.05
N ASP A 109 -18.09 7.67 -2.81
CA ASP A 109 -18.41 6.89 -1.62
C ASP A 109 -17.76 5.50 -1.75
N PRO A 110 -16.85 5.10 -0.84
CA PRO A 110 -16.12 3.84 -0.94
C PRO A 110 -17.02 2.60 -0.92
N TRP A 111 -18.26 2.74 -0.46
CA TRP A 111 -19.20 1.63 -0.33
C TRP A 111 -20.05 1.41 -1.55
N ILE A 112 -20.36 2.47 -2.31
CA ILE A 112 -21.30 2.43 -3.43
C ILE A 112 -20.72 3.00 -4.73
N TYR A 113 -19.50 3.59 -4.68
CA TYR A 113 -18.91 4.31 -5.80
C TYR A 113 -19.86 5.42 -6.28
N ASP A 114 -20.45 5.27 -7.48
CA ASP A 114 -21.35 6.23 -8.10
C ASP A 114 -22.82 5.71 -8.19
N CYS A 115 -23.18 4.75 -7.32
CA CYS A 115 -24.52 4.16 -7.28
C CYS A 115 -25.41 4.87 -6.27
N TYR A 116 -26.07 5.96 -6.67
CA TYR A 116 -26.89 6.78 -5.77
C TYR A 116 -28.39 6.66 -6.00
N GLU A 117 -28.83 6.00 -7.06
CA GLU A 117 -30.24 6.02 -7.48
C GLU A 117 -31.02 4.78 -7.00
N GLY A 118 -31.95 5.00 -6.08
CA GLY A 118 -32.82 3.95 -5.56
C GLY A 118 -32.11 2.97 -4.63
N TYR A 119 -32.49 1.69 -4.69
CA TYR A 119 -31.91 0.63 -3.84
C TYR A 119 -30.58 0.16 -4.39
N VAL A 120 -29.53 0.25 -3.57
CA VAL A 120 -28.18 -0.22 -3.94
C VAL A 120 -27.98 -1.66 -3.46
N SER A 121 -27.35 -2.49 -4.28
CA SER A 121 -27.14 -3.91 -3.97
C SER A 121 -25.82 -4.44 -4.52
N ALA A 122 -25.25 -5.45 -3.81
CA ALA A 122 -24.16 -6.27 -4.33
C ALA A 122 -24.72 -7.41 -5.18
N ASN A 123 -24.11 -7.63 -6.34
CA ASN A 123 -24.50 -8.66 -7.30
C ASN A 123 -23.30 -9.47 -7.75
N ASP A 124 -23.52 -10.69 -8.19
CA ASP A 124 -22.47 -11.58 -8.73
C ASP A 124 -21.30 -11.78 -7.76
N ILE A 125 -21.60 -11.94 -6.45
CA ILE A 125 -20.63 -12.00 -5.36
C ILE A 125 -19.77 -13.26 -5.50
N GLN A 126 -18.47 -13.09 -5.63
CA GLN A 126 -17.45 -14.13 -5.68
C GLN A 126 -16.54 -13.98 -4.46
N VAL A 127 -16.41 -15.03 -3.66
CA VAL A 127 -15.62 -15.05 -2.42
C VAL A 127 -14.46 -16.02 -2.56
N LYS A 128 -13.26 -15.55 -2.30
CA LYS A 128 -12.07 -16.36 -2.15
C LYS A 128 -11.60 -16.27 -0.70
N LEU A 129 -11.89 -17.29 0.09
CA LEU A 129 -11.34 -17.41 1.44
C LEU A 129 -9.82 -17.59 1.37
N GLN A 130 -9.13 -16.90 2.26
CA GLN A 130 -7.70 -16.97 2.45
C GLN A 130 -7.40 -17.55 3.84
N GLU A 131 -6.12 -17.71 4.16
CA GLU A 131 -5.73 -18.17 5.49
C GLU A 131 -6.07 -17.15 6.60
N LYS A 132 -6.23 -17.64 7.83
CA LYS A 132 -6.37 -16.82 9.06
C LYS A 132 -7.59 -15.88 9.11
N GLY A 133 -8.73 -16.29 8.54
CA GLY A 133 -9.95 -15.49 8.62
C GLY A 133 -9.91 -14.22 7.79
N THR A 134 -9.24 -14.26 6.65
CA THR A 134 -9.26 -13.24 5.63
C THR A 134 -9.97 -13.73 4.37
N ALA A 135 -10.55 -12.82 3.61
CA ALA A 135 -11.23 -13.10 2.35
C ALA A 135 -11.04 -11.97 1.35
N GLU A 136 -10.92 -12.34 0.09
CA GLU A 136 -11.09 -11.44 -1.05
C GLU A 136 -12.49 -11.64 -1.63
N VAL A 137 -13.22 -10.55 -1.82
CA VAL A 137 -14.58 -10.57 -2.35
C VAL A 137 -14.69 -9.66 -3.55
N LYS A 138 -15.12 -10.20 -4.69
CA LYS A 138 -15.39 -9.46 -5.92
C LYS A 138 -16.87 -9.48 -6.22
N PHE A 139 -17.43 -8.34 -6.57
CA PHE A 139 -18.85 -8.22 -6.90
C PHE A 139 -19.14 -6.97 -7.72
N LEU A 140 -20.36 -6.86 -8.20
CA LEU A 140 -20.87 -5.68 -8.91
C LEU A 140 -21.81 -4.92 -7.98
N VAL A 141 -21.55 -3.63 -7.76
CA VAL A 141 -22.53 -2.72 -7.15
C VAL A 141 -23.47 -2.22 -8.20
N LYS A 142 -24.76 -2.30 -7.93
CA LYS A 142 -25.82 -1.88 -8.84
C LYS A 142 -26.86 -1.04 -8.10
N ASP A 143 -27.44 -0.12 -8.84
CA ASP A 143 -28.62 0.64 -8.44
C ASP A 143 -29.68 0.67 -9.58
N ALA A 144 -30.67 1.54 -9.48
CA ALA A 144 -31.75 1.63 -10.46
C ALA A 144 -31.26 2.14 -11.85
N VAL A 145 -30.17 2.89 -11.90
CA VAL A 145 -29.60 3.49 -13.13
C VAL A 145 -28.39 2.69 -13.60
N THR A 146 -27.49 2.33 -12.69
CA THR A 146 -26.25 1.60 -12.97
C THR A 146 -26.49 0.09 -13.11
N THR A 147 -27.30 -0.29 -14.10
CA THR A 147 -27.79 -1.66 -14.28
C THR A 147 -26.70 -2.67 -14.66
N LYS A 148 -25.63 -2.23 -15.34
CA LYS A 148 -24.48 -3.09 -15.64
C LYS A 148 -23.67 -3.44 -14.39
N GLY A 149 -23.71 -2.56 -13.40
CA GLY A 149 -22.96 -2.67 -12.17
C GLY A 149 -21.51 -2.16 -12.30
N ILE A 150 -20.99 -1.69 -11.18
CA ILE A 150 -19.62 -1.21 -11.02
C ILE A 150 -18.84 -2.29 -10.30
N PRO A 151 -17.71 -2.78 -10.85
CA PRO A 151 -16.92 -3.83 -10.23
C PRO A 151 -16.16 -3.28 -9.02
N ILE A 152 -16.34 -3.92 -7.87
CA ILE A 152 -15.64 -3.60 -6.62
C ILE A 152 -15.01 -4.88 -6.07
N ARG A 153 -13.84 -4.72 -5.46
CA ARG A 153 -13.14 -5.76 -4.71
C ARG A 153 -12.97 -5.31 -3.28
N TRP A 154 -13.42 -6.12 -2.33
CA TRP A 154 -13.15 -5.92 -0.91
C TRP A 154 -12.13 -6.92 -0.40
N LEU A 155 -11.22 -6.44 0.43
CA LEU A 155 -10.45 -7.29 1.33
C LEU A 155 -11.17 -7.28 2.68
N MET A 156 -11.48 -8.46 3.19
CA MET A 156 -12.21 -8.62 4.44
C MET A 156 -11.40 -9.44 5.43
N ARG A 157 -11.60 -9.16 6.72
CA ARG A 157 -10.99 -9.92 7.81
C ARG A 157 -11.96 -10.10 8.98
N VAL A 158 -11.73 -11.13 9.77
CA VAL A 158 -12.50 -11.34 11.02
C VAL A 158 -11.86 -10.52 12.12
N GLU A 159 -12.65 -9.63 12.73
CA GLU A 159 -12.29 -8.87 13.94
C GLU A 159 -13.45 -8.96 14.94
N ASP A 160 -13.12 -9.22 16.20
CA ASP A 160 -14.10 -9.33 17.30
C ASP A 160 -15.25 -10.31 16.97
N GLY A 161 -14.93 -11.42 16.30
CA GLY A 161 -15.91 -12.45 15.90
C GLY A 161 -16.87 -12.03 14.79
N GLN A 162 -16.53 -11.05 13.96
CA GLN A 162 -17.33 -10.60 12.83
C GLN A 162 -16.45 -10.32 11.62
N TRP A 163 -16.98 -10.55 10.42
CA TRP A 163 -16.35 -10.10 9.19
C TRP A 163 -16.39 -8.57 9.11
N ARG A 164 -15.24 -7.96 8.87
CA ARG A 164 -15.06 -6.53 8.69
C ARG A 164 -14.40 -6.25 7.33
N VAL A 165 -14.74 -5.13 6.72
CA VAL A 165 -14.08 -4.68 5.49
C VAL A 165 -12.77 -4.01 5.87
N ALA A 166 -11.66 -4.62 5.46
CA ALA A 166 -10.32 -4.11 5.72
C ALA A 166 -9.86 -3.13 4.63
N ASN A 167 -10.32 -3.33 3.39
CA ASN A 167 -10.01 -2.44 2.29
C ASN A 167 -11.08 -2.54 1.19
N VAL A 168 -11.24 -1.46 0.45
CA VAL A 168 -12.09 -1.34 -0.75
C VAL A 168 -11.20 -0.95 -1.93
N ILE A 169 -11.35 -1.66 -3.04
CA ILE A 169 -10.59 -1.43 -4.26
C ILE A 169 -11.58 -1.30 -5.40
N PHE A 170 -11.56 -0.16 -6.09
CA PHE A 170 -12.33 0.02 -7.31
C PHE A 170 -11.58 -0.63 -8.46
N VAL A 171 -12.23 -1.60 -9.10
CA VAL A 171 -11.63 -2.38 -10.17
C VAL A 171 -11.86 -1.65 -11.50
N ASN A 172 -10.86 -0.90 -11.91
CA ASN A 172 -10.77 -0.25 -13.21
C ASN A 172 -9.43 -0.62 -13.87
N ASP A 173 -9.00 0.11 -14.88
CA ASP A 173 -7.76 -0.19 -15.60
C ASP A 173 -6.51 -0.19 -14.69
N ASP A 174 -6.51 0.58 -13.60
CA ASP A 174 -5.38 0.78 -12.68
C ASP A 174 -5.70 0.44 -11.21
N ASP A 175 -6.75 -0.31 -10.91
CA ASP A 175 -7.17 -0.71 -9.55
C ASP A 175 -6.94 0.39 -8.48
N TYR A 176 -7.97 1.17 -8.15
CA TYR A 176 -7.86 2.26 -7.18
C TYR A 176 -8.07 1.74 -5.74
N ASP A 177 -6.98 1.66 -4.97
CA ASP A 177 -6.96 1.20 -3.57
C ASP A 177 -7.31 2.36 -2.60
N ILE A 178 -8.50 2.28 -2.00
CA ILE A 178 -9.02 3.34 -1.12
C ILE A 178 -8.21 3.47 0.16
N LEU A 179 -7.88 2.35 0.82
CA LEU A 179 -7.16 2.40 2.11
C LEU A 179 -5.75 2.98 1.93
N MET A 180 -5.05 2.56 0.87
CA MET A 180 -3.73 3.07 0.54
C MET A 180 -3.78 4.59 0.28
N ASN A 181 -4.74 5.05 -0.50
CA ASN A 181 -4.90 6.47 -0.80
C ASN A 181 -5.34 7.29 0.43
N MET A 182 -6.21 6.74 1.29
CA MET A 182 -6.56 7.38 2.56
C MET A 182 -5.35 7.55 3.49
N ARG A 183 -4.48 6.53 3.55
CA ARG A 183 -3.23 6.62 4.34
C ARG A 183 -2.31 7.69 3.79
N ALA A 184 -2.11 7.71 2.46
CA ALA A 184 -1.28 8.72 1.81
C ALA A 184 -1.80 10.14 2.11
N TYR A 185 -3.11 10.35 2.02
CA TYR A 185 -3.74 11.62 2.35
C TYR A 185 -3.59 11.99 3.83
N ALA A 186 -3.77 11.03 4.73
CA ALA A 186 -3.61 11.25 6.16
C ALA A 186 -2.16 11.59 6.54
N ASP A 187 -1.19 10.91 5.96
CA ASP A 187 0.24 11.20 6.18
C ASP A 187 0.62 12.55 5.60
N ASP A 188 0.17 12.88 4.39
CA ASP A 188 0.39 14.19 3.79
C ASP A 188 -0.19 15.31 4.66
N GLY A 189 -1.44 15.22 5.06
CA GLY A 189 -2.08 16.23 5.92
C GLY A 189 -1.39 16.42 7.28
N LYS A 190 -0.81 15.33 7.83
CA LYS A 190 -0.04 15.34 9.07
C LYS A 190 1.31 16.07 8.90
N PHE A 191 2.01 15.85 7.79
CA PHE A 191 3.38 16.31 7.58
C PHE A 191 3.46 17.63 6.82
N ASN A 192 2.59 17.84 5.82
CA ASN A 192 2.70 18.98 4.89
C ASN A 192 2.44 20.33 5.55
N LYS A 193 1.68 20.37 6.64
CA LYS A 193 1.27 21.62 7.32
C LYS A 193 2.43 22.57 7.67
N ASN A 194 3.65 22.03 7.91
CA ASN A 194 4.83 22.79 8.27
C ASN A 194 6.08 22.39 7.47
N PHE A 195 5.89 21.64 6.39
CA PHE A 195 6.99 21.13 5.58
C PHE A 195 7.32 22.10 4.45
N ASP A 196 8.58 22.53 4.38
CA ASP A 196 9.10 23.37 3.29
C ASP A 196 10.11 22.55 2.48
N ILE A 197 9.64 22.00 1.35
CA ILE A 197 10.46 21.21 0.42
C ILE A 197 11.64 22.04 -0.12
N ASN A 198 11.47 23.35 -0.33
CA ASN A 198 12.49 24.21 -0.91
C ASN A 198 13.76 24.28 -0.05
N LYS A 199 13.63 24.05 1.26
CA LYS A 199 14.77 23.95 2.17
C LYS A 199 15.70 22.78 1.83
N TYR A 200 15.16 21.70 1.32
CA TYR A 200 15.88 20.44 1.08
C TYR A 200 16.21 20.23 -0.39
N LEU A 201 15.41 20.81 -1.29
CA LEU A 201 15.47 20.59 -2.74
C LEU A 201 16.86 20.76 -3.36
N PRO A 202 17.68 21.80 -3.02
CA PRO A 202 19.01 21.95 -3.59
C PRO A 202 19.93 20.75 -3.29
N LYS A 203 19.88 20.21 -2.07
CA LYS A 203 20.70 19.08 -1.68
C LYS A 203 20.16 17.76 -2.26
N MET A 204 18.83 17.62 -2.37
CA MET A 204 18.23 16.47 -3.04
C MET A 204 18.62 16.42 -4.53
N LYS A 205 18.61 17.54 -5.23
CA LYS A 205 19.08 17.63 -6.63
C LYS A 205 20.55 17.24 -6.78
N GLU A 206 21.42 17.68 -5.87
CA GLU A 206 22.85 17.29 -5.86
C GLU A 206 23.00 15.77 -5.71
N LEU A 207 22.30 15.18 -4.74
CA LEU A 207 22.36 13.73 -4.49
C LEU A 207 21.76 12.91 -5.64
N ALA A 208 20.68 13.42 -6.25
CA ALA A 208 20.09 12.78 -7.42
C ALA A 208 21.03 12.83 -8.64
N ALA A 209 21.65 13.96 -8.89
CA ALA A 209 22.64 14.12 -9.95
C ALA A 209 23.82 13.14 -9.78
N GLU A 210 24.36 13.04 -8.56
CA GLU A 210 25.42 12.08 -8.25
C GLU A 210 24.97 10.62 -8.51
N LYS A 211 23.75 10.27 -8.09
CA LYS A 211 23.19 8.92 -8.27
C LYS A 211 22.93 8.57 -9.73
N GLN A 212 22.50 9.54 -10.51
CA GLN A 212 22.14 9.37 -11.93
C GLN A 212 23.32 9.61 -12.88
N GLY A 213 24.43 10.17 -12.40
CA GLY A 213 25.57 10.55 -13.23
C GLY A 213 25.28 11.76 -14.12
N LEU A 214 24.39 12.67 -13.69
CA LEU A 214 23.96 13.87 -14.41
C LEU A 214 24.58 15.13 -13.80
N ASP A 215 24.52 16.25 -14.53
CA ASP A 215 24.71 17.57 -13.92
C ASP A 215 23.49 17.92 -13.06
N LYS A 216 23.72 18.58 -11.91
CA LYS A 216 22.62 18.97 -11.00
C LYS A 216 21.55 19.87 -11.64
N ASN A 217 21.90 20.59 -12.72
CA ASN A 217 20.99 21.43 -13.47
C ASN A 217 20.16 20.66 -14.48
N GLU A 218 20.53 19.41 -14.77
CA GLU A 218 19.79 18.48 -15.64
C GLU A 218 18.75 17.68 -14.85
N VAL A 219 18.83 17.68 -13.51
CA VAL A 219 17.85 17.01 -12.64
C VAL A 219 16.57 17.85 -12.55
N ALA A 220 15.54 17.38 -13.22
CA ALA A 220 14.20 17.97 -13.17
C ALA A 220 13.27 17.09 -12.33
N PHE A 221 12.85 17.61 -11.17
CA PHE A 221 11.78 16.99 -10.39
C PHE A 221 10.48 17.70 -10.71
N ASN A 222 9.41 16.95 -10.96
CA ASN A 222 8.10 17.52 -11.21
C ASN A 222 7.13 17.38 -10.05
N ALA A 223 7.34 16.37 -9.18
CA ALA A 223 6.47 16.15 -8.04
C ALA A 223 7.23 15.57 -6.84
N TYR A 224 6.69 15.83 -5.65
CA TYR A 224 7.14 15.21 -4.40
C TYR A 224 5.93 14.75 -3.58
N GLY A 225 6.17 13.83 -2.66
CA GLY A 225 5.20 13.40 -1.66
C GLY A 225 5.89 13.06 -0.34
N LEU A 226 5.12 13.03 0.72
CA LEU A 226 5.60 12.76 2.08
C LEU A 226 5.07 11.41 2.55
N LEU A 227 5.96 10.57 3.08
CA LEU A 227 5.68 9.21 3.58
C LEU A 227 6.35 9.03 4.94
N ASP A 228 5.73 8.26 5.82
CA ASP A 228 6.35 7.77 7.07
C ASP A 228 6.62 6.27 6.91
N VAL A 229 7.76 5.94 6.29
CA VAL A 229 8.09 4.57 5.85
C VAL A 229 8.32 3.63 7.02
N ASP A 230 9.01 4.10 8.07
CA ASP A 230 9.34 3.28 9.23
C ASP A 230 8.46 3.58 10.47
N ARG A 231 7.41 4.39 10.28
CA ARG A 231 6.39 4.74 11.27
C ARG A 231 6.98 5.41 12.53
N ASP A 232 8.06 6.16 12.36
CA ASP A 232 8.71 6.88 13.46
C ASP A 232 8.13 8.29 13.71
N GLY A 233 7.21 8.72 12.86
CA GLY A 233 6.56 10.04 12.91
C GLY A 233 7.34 11.14 12.19
N THR A 234 8.43 10.81 11.50
CA THR A 234 9.21 11.73 10.67
C THR A 234 9.01 11.36 9.20
N PRO A 235 8.63 12.29 8.31
CA PRO A 235 8.40 11.93 6.92
C PRO A 235 9.70 11.70 6.17
N GLU A 236 9.68 10.71 5.28
CA GLU A 236 10.56 10.61 4.14
C GLU A 236 9.97 11.37 2.96
N VAL A 237 10.83 11.85 2.07
CA VAL A 237 10.43 12.60 0.87
C VAL A 237 10.60 11.71 -0.35
N PHE A 238 9.48 11.35 -0.95
CA PHE A 238 9.45 10.69 -2.25
C PHE A 238 9.45 11.75 -3.34
N ILE A 239 10.28 11.59 -4.35
CA ILE A 239 10.37 12.51 -5.51
C ILE A 239 10.35 11.69 -6.79
N GLN A 240 9.71 12.24 -7.82
CA GLN A 240 9.75 11.70 -9.17
C GLN A 240 9.99 12.79 -10.22
N ASP A 241 10.51 12.39 -11.37
CA ASP A 241 10.66 13.24 -12.53
C ASP A 241 9.39 13.28 -13.42
N GLU A 242 9.40 14.13 -14.45
CA GLU A 242 8.24 14.39 -15.32
C GLU A 242 7.78 13.12 -16.07
N ASP A 243 8.73 12.30 -16.50
CA ASP A 243 8.45 11.06 -17.25
C ASP A 243 8.28 9.84 -16.32
N HIS A 244 8.37 10.03 -15.00
CA HIS A 244 8.39 8.96 -13.98
C HIS A 244 9.53 7.96 -14.18
N TYR A 245 10.53 8.34 -14.97
CA TYR A 245 11.68 7.49 -15.26
C TYR A 245 12.59 7.31 -14.05
N TYR A 246 12.73 8.38 -13.23
CA TYR A 246 13.45 8.35 -11.97
C TYR A 246 12.51 8.59 -10.81
N LYS A 247 12.57 7.70 -9.81
CA LYS A 247 11.89 7.84 -8.52
C LYS A 247 12.94 7.72 -7.43
N MET A 248 12.90 8.60 -6.45
CA MET A 248 13.83 8.60 -5.33
C MET A 248 13.13 8.81 -4.01
N LEU A 249 13.61 8.13 -2.99
CA LEU A 249 13.18 8.32 -1.61
C LEU A 249 14.34 8.89 -0.81
N PHE A 250 14.07 9.96 -0.09
CA PHE A 250 15.04 10.62 0.78
C PHE A 250 14.59 10.61 2.22
N SER A 251 15.50 10.27 3.12
CA SER A 251 15.38 10.64 4.51
C SER A 251 15.77 12.11 4.68
N ILE A 252 15.12 12.81 5.61
CA ILE A 252 15.45 14.17 6.03
C ILE A 252 15.83 14.25 7.50
N ALA A 253 16.10 13.11 8.13
CA ALA A 253 16.48 13.03 9.53
C ALA A 253 17.70 13.90 9.87
N GLY A 254 17.55 14.73 10.91
CA GLY A 254 18.59 15.68 11.29
C GLY A 254 18.71 16.89 10.35
N GLY A 255 17.73 17.12 9.49
CA GLY A 255 17.64 18.29 8.60
C GLY A 255 18.57 18.25 7.38
N GLN A 256 19.11 17.07 7.06
CA GLN A 256 19.94 16.85 5.87
C GLN A 256 19.39 15.68 5.07
N PRO A 257 19.10 15.88 3.77
CA PRO A 257 18.66 14.79 2.90
C PRO A 257 19.72 13.69 2.75
N ALA A 258 19.27 12.44 2.76
CA ALA A 258 20.07 11.27 2.43
C ALA A 258 19.24 10.30 1.59
N VAL A 259 19.81 9.73 0.55
CA VAL A 259 19.12 8.78 -0.34
C VAL A 259 18.88 7.46 0.40
N LEU A 260 17.63 7.03 0.48
CA LEU A 260 17.22 5.72 0.98
C LEU A 260 17.02 4.72 -0.15
N ALA A 261 16.40 5.17 -1.26
CA ALA A 261 16.15 4.36 -2.44
C ALA A 261 16.19 5.22 -3.71
N SER A 262 16.54 4.61 -4.83
CA SER A 262 16.54 5.24 -6.15
C SER A 262 16.21 4.21 -7.21
N SER A 263 15.17 4.41 -7.98
CA SER A 263 14.78 3.58 -9.12
C SER A 263 14.90 4.33 -10.43
N SER A 264 15.04 3.61 -11.53
CA SER A 264 15.09 4.17 -12.87
C SER A 264 14.67 3.12 -13.91
N GLY A 265 13.94 3.55 -14.92
CA GLY A 265 13.56 2.73 -16.07
C GLY A 265 12.79 1.46 -15.67
N ALA A 266 13.45 0.30 -15.74
CA ALA A 266 12.85 -1.01 -15.50
C ALA A 266 12.79 -1.42 -14.02
N THR A 267 13.07 -0.50 -13.08
CA THR A 267 13.04 -0.78 -11.63
C THR A 267 12.01 0.07 -10.94
N GLU A 268 11.42 -0.47 -9.85
CA GLU A 268 10.42 0.21 -9.02
C GLU A 268 10.82 0.20 -7.55
N ILE A 269 10.32 1.19 -6.79
CA ILE A 269 10.48 1.26 -5.34
C ILE A 269 9.30 0.53 -4.68
N TYR A 270 9.63 -0.37 -3.77
CA TYR A 270 8.69 -1.11 -2.92
C TYR A 270 8.93 -0.77 -1.46
N PHE A 271 7.86 -0.70 -0.70
CA PHE A 271 7.92 -0.38 0.72
C PHE A 271 7.74 -1.67 1.56
N TYR A 272 8.39 -1.69 2.72
CA TYR A 272 8.33 -2.79 3.67
C TYR A 272 8.13 -2.21 5.07
N GLU A 273 7.71 -3.04 6.03
CA GLU A 273 7.46 -2.60 7.41
C GLU A 273 8.64 -1.85 8.05
N ASN A 274 9.88 -2.22 7.70
CA ASN A 274 11.11 -1.65 8.29
C ASN A 274 12.09 -1.18 7.19
N GLY A 275 11.60 -0.74 6.03
CA GLY A 275 12.50 -0.26 5.00
C GLY A 275 11.92 -0.19 3.60
N VAL A 276 12.81 -0.13 2.63
CA VAL A 276 12.46 0.03 1.22
C VAL A 276 13.29 -0.92 0.36
N GLY A 277 12.71 -1.34 -0.76
CA GLY A 277 13.39 -2.11 -1.79
C GLY A 277 13.28 -1.44 -3.15
N VAL A 278 14.30 -1.63 -3.99
CA VAL A 278 14.25 -1.31 -5.42
C VAL A 278 14.39 -2.63 -6.17
N GLN A 279 13.39 -2.98 -6.96
CA GLN A 279 13.37 -4.27 -7.67
C GLN A 279 13.06 -4.06 -9.13
N GLY A 280 13.62 -4.92 -9.98
CA GLY A 280 13.31 -4.91 -11.40
C GLY A 280 14.40 -5.54 -12.26
N GLY A 281 14.26 -5.37 -13.58
CA GLY A 281 15.18 -5.93 -14.54
C GLY A 281 16.52 -5.21 -14.57
N CYS A 282 17.64 -5.97 -14.58
CA CYS A 282 18.99 -5.45 -14.73
C CYS A 282 19.63 -5.88 -16.07
N GLY A 283 18.82 -6.34 -17.01
CA GLY A 283 19.21 -6.83 -18.32
C GLY A 283 18.44 -8.09 -18.72
N THR A 284 18.75 -8.67 -19.86
CA THR A 284 18.08 -9.90 -20.31
C THR A 284 18.32 -11.05 -19.34
N GLY A 285 17.25 -11.60 -18.80
CA GLY A 285 17.30 -12.71 -17.83
C GLY A 285 17.91 -12.31 -16.47
N CYS A 286 17.99 -11.01 -16.16
CA CYS A 286 18.55 -10.53 -14.91
C CYS A 286 17.47 -9.80 -14.09
N MET A 287 17.33 -10.17 -12.82
CA MET A 287 16.53 -9.47 -11.82
C MET A 287 17.43 -8.97 -10.70
N MET A 288 17.21 -7.74 -10.29
CA MET A 288 17.92 -7.12 -9.18
C MET A 288 16.94 -6.74 -8.07
N SER A 289 17.35 -6.95 -6.84
CA SER A 289 16.64 -6.47 -5.66
C SER A 289 17.63 -5.82 -4.71
N ASP A 290 17.52 -4.51 -4.55
CA ASP A 290 18.29 -3.71 -3.60
C ASP A 290 17.40 -3.33 -2.42
N PHE A 291 17.82 -3.61 -1.19
CA PHE A 291 17.05 -3.33 0.01
C PHE A 291 17.81 -2.42 0.96
N THR A 292 17.09 -1.48 1.55
CA THR A 292 17.58 -0.61 2.61
C THR A 292 16.69 -0.80 3.84
N ILE A 293 17.26 -1.26 4.95
CA ILE A 293 16.57 -1.27 6.24
C ILE A 293 16.60 0.15 6.78
N VAL A 294 15.42 0.69 7.08
CA VAL A 294 15.23 2.07 7.60
C VAL A 294 14.85 1.97 9.06
N LYS A 295 15.41 2.84 9.89
CA LYS A 295 15.06 2.96 11.30
C LYS A 295 15.34 4.37 11.80
N ASN A 296 14.35 5.01 12.42
CA ASN A 296 14.40 6.42 12.81
C ASN A 296 14.85 7.29 11.63
N SER A 297 14.19 7.10 10.50
CA SER A 297 14.44 7.79 9.22
C SER A 297 15.90 7.68 8.74
N LYS A 298 16.62 6.61 9.05
CA LYS A 298 18.01 6.39 8.65
C LYS A 298 18.21 5.00 8.06
N ALA A 299 19.02 4.93 7.01
CA ALA A 299 19.52 3.66 6.52
C ALA A 299 20.44 3.03 7.58
N VAL A 300 20.09 1.83 8.06
CA VAL A 300 20.88 1.09 9.06
C VAL A 300 21.52 -0.18 8.49
N GLY A 301 21.21 -0.52 7.25
CA GLY A 301 21.81 -1.63 6.51
C GLY A 301 21.31 -1.68 5.08
N ASN A 302 22.20 -2.03 4.16
CA ASN A 302 21.88 -2.25 2.75
C ASN A 302 22.26 -3.66 2.35
N PHE A 303 21.39 -4.34 1.59
CA PHE A 303 21.68 -5.65 1.05
C PHE A 303 21.01 -5.84 -0.31
N ARG A 304 21.57 -6.74 -1.12
CA ARG A 304 21.19 -6.91 -2.52
C ARG A 304 21.13 -8.38 -2.90
N SER A 305 20.22 -8.73 -3.82
CA SER A 305 20.37 -9.92 -4.67
C SER A 305 20.42 -9.54 -6.14
N ILE A 306 21.17 -10.31 -6.91
CA ILE A 306 21.15 -10.30 -8.37
C ILE A 306 20.95 -11.73 -8.81
N ASP A 307 19.82 -11.99 -9.45
CA ASP A 307 19.39 -13.30 -9.89
C ASP A 307 19.44 -13.37 -11.43
N GLN A 308 20.20 -14.33 -11.96
CA GLN A 308 20.29 -14.61 -13.39
C GLN A 308 19.45 -15.83 -13.73
N TYR A 309 18.66 -15.72 -14.78
CA TYR A 309 17.79 -16.77 -15.29
C TYR A 309 18.27 -17.21 -16.68
N ASP A 310 18.18 -18.50 -16.94
CA ASP A 310 18.48 -19.05 -18.26
C ASP A 310 17.34 -18.77 -19.27
N MET A 311 17.48 -19.32 -20.49
CA MET A 311 16.48 -19.12 -21.55
C MET A 311 15.16 -19.85 -21.31
N GLU A 312 15.16 -20.85 -20.43
CA GLU A 312 14.01 -21.59 -19.94
C GLU A 312 13.31 -20.92 -18.78
N GLY A 313 13.90 -19.84 -18.20
CA GLY A 313 13.38 -19.09 -17.06
C GLY A 313 13.72 -19.71 -15.71
N GLU A 314 14.67 -20.65 -15.69
CA GLU A 314 15.16 -21.24 -14.44
C GLU A 314 16.31 -20.42 -13.85
N LEU A 315 16.37 -20.38 -12.51
CA LEU A 315 17.42 -19.63 -11.80
C LEU A 315 18.80 -20.30 -12.02
N ALA A 316 19.64 -19.65 -12.82
CA ALA A 316 20.98 -20.15 -13.16
C ALA A 316 22.02 -19.73 -12.11
N GLU A 317 21.94 -18.50 -11.61
CA GLU A 317 22.89 -17.93 -10.66
C GLU A 317 22.19 -16.92 -9.75
N SER A 318 22.60 -16.87 -8.47
CA SER A 318 22.11 -15.88 -7.50
C SER A 318 23.24 -15.34 -6.64
N ASN A 319 23.54 -14.07 -6.81
CA ASN A 319 24.58 -13.36 -6.05
C ASN A 319 23.94 -12.49 -4.97
N LYS A 320 24.34 -12.68 -3.72
CA LYS A 320 23.83 -11.97 -2.56
C LYS A 320 24.94 -11.20 -1.87
N SER A 321 24.68 -9.93 -1.53
CA SER A 321 25.68 -9.09 -0.86
C SER A 321 25.07 -8.20 0.21
N LYS A 322 25.89 -7.79 1.19
CA LYS A 322 25.58 -6.78 2.19
C LYS A 322 26.71 -5.76 2.24
N ASP A 323 26.38 -4.48 2.11
CA ASP A 323 27.34 -3.37 2.11
C ASP A 323 28.52 -3.64 1.13
N GLY A 324 28.21 -4.22 -0.05
CA GLY A 324 29.16 -4.56 -1.10
C GLY A 324 30.03 -5.80 -0.84
N LYS A 325 29.74 -6.60 0.17
CA LYS A 325 30.44 -7.87 0.48
C LYS A 325 29.49 -9.05 0.29
N ASP A 326 29.99 -10.11 -0.34
CA ASP A 326 29.22 -11.33 -0.52
C ASP A 326 28.77 -11.92 0.82
N ILE A 327 27.53 -12.41 0.84
CA ILE A 327 26.93 -13.08 1.99
C ILE A 327 26.29 -14.40 1.58
N THR A 328 26.08 -15.26 2.55
CA THR A 328 25.38 -16.53 2.35
C THR A 328 23.87 -16.31 2.18
N ALA A 329 23.18 -17.26 1.51
CA ALA A 329 21.72 -17.24 1.41
C ALA A 329 21.03 -17.13 2.79
N LYS A 330 21.55 -17.84 3.80
CA LYS A 330 21.01 -17.81 5.17
C LYS A 330 21.13 -16.42 5.82
N GLU A 331 22.21 -15.70 5.57
CA GLU A 331 22.39 -14.33 6.05
C GLU A 331 21.45 -13.38 5.33
N TYR A 332 21.27 -13.57 4.01
CA TYR A 332 20.33 -12.81 3.21
C TYR A 332 18.88 -13.02 3.71
N ASP A 333 18.44 -14.26 3.92
CA ASP A 333 17.12 -14.59 4.44
C ASP A 333 16.84 -13.94 5.80
N LYS A 334 17.88 -13.90 6.67
CA LYS A 334 17.79 -13.19 7.96
C LYS A 334 17.61 -11.68 7.79
N LEU A 335 18.25 -11.07 6.79
CA LEU A 335 18.07 -9.64 6.49
C LEU A 335 16.68 -9.36 5.92
N CYS A 336 16.18 -10.21 5.03
CA CYS A 336 14.78 -10.13 4.54
C CYS A 336 13.79 -10.22 5.71
N SER A 337 14.02 -11.09 6.68
CA SER A 337 13.18 -11.18 7.88
C SER A 337 13.20 -9.90 8.75
N GLN A 338 14.31 -9.14 8.73
CA GLN A 338 14.40 -7.85 9.43
C GLN A 338 13.67 -6.73 8.69
N LEU A 339 13.60 -6.83 7.35
CA LEU A 339 12.86 -5.88 6.52
C LEU A 339 11.35 -5.95 6.80
N GLY A 340 10.84 -7.12 7.16
CA GLY A 340 9.42 -7.36 7.40
C GLY A 340 8.64 -7.68 6.13
N GLU A 341 7.31 -7.61 6.22
CA GLU A 341 6.41 -7.84 5.08
C GLU A 341 6.38 -6.59 4.18
N GLN A 342 6.11 -6.81 2.88
CA GLN A 342 5.86 -5.71 1.97
C GLN A 342 4.55 -5.02 2.36
N VAL A 343 4.56 -3.70 2.35
CA VAL A 343 3.42 -2.86 2.70
C VAL A 343 3.05 -1.96 1.52
N ASP A 344 1.76 -1.77 1.33
CA ASP A 344 1.26 -0.83 0.34
C ASP A 344 1.32 0.58 0.93
N LEU A 345 2.19 1.41 0.36
CA LEU A 345 2.30 2.83 0.64
C LEU A 345 2.19 3.61 -0.66
N SER A 346 1.52 4.73 -0.61
CA SER A 346 1.43 5.71 -1.69
C SER A 346 1.70 7.10 -1.12
N ALA A 347 2.17 8.00 -1.97
CA ALA A 347 2.35 9.40 -1.62
C ALA A 347 1.28 10.25 -2.32
N MET A 348 0.70 11.20 -1.62
CA MET A 348 0.02 12.32 -2.25
C MET A 348 1.08 13.18 -2.93
N LEU A 349 0.95 13.38 -4.24
CA LEU A 349 1.97 14.08 -5.02
C LEU A 349 1.62 15.56 -5.17
N HIS A 350 2.55 16.41 -4.77
CA HIS A 350 2.54 17.84 -4.96
C HIS A 350 3.45 18.19 -6.13
N HIS A 351 2.92 18.88 -7.12
CA HIS A 351 3.71 19.32 -8.27
C HIS A 351 4.54 20.55 -7.89
N PHE A 352 5.75 20.64 -8.45
CA PHE A 352 6.55 21.85 -8.35
C PHE A 352 6.03 22.88 -9.37
N ASP A 353 5.90 24.15 -8.95
CA ASP A 353 5.52 25.28 -9.80
C ASP A 353 6.62 25.66 -10.83
#